data_f5bee111af5c351eb1190f48640316c5
#
_entry.id   f5bee111af5c351eb1190f48640316c5
#
_cell.length_a   1.000
_cell.length_b   1.000
_cell.length_c   1.000
_cell.angle_alpha   90.00
_cell.angle_beta   90.00
_cell.angle_gamma   90.00
#
_symmetry.space_group_name_H-M   'P 1'
#
loop_
_entity.id
_entity.type
_entity.pdbx_description
1 polymer ?
#
loop_
_entity_poly.entity_id
_entity_poly.type
_entity_poly.pdbx_seq_one_letter_code
_entity_poly.pdbx_strand_id
1 'polypeptide(L)'
;MATSISPLKPGDTAPAFSAPDQHGNIRTLQEFQGKKLVLYFYPKDNTPGCTSQACNLNDNLDALARAGYIVLGVSPDSAKSHHKFIDKFSLKFDLLCDEDKAVHNAYGVWGLKKFMGREYDGTHRTTFVIDEEGRVERVVAKPQVKAHAEEILHPEP
;
A
#
# COMPACT_ATOMS: atom_id res chain seq x y z
N MET A 1 -17.49 -5.86 18.04
CA MET A 1 -18.13 -6.45 16.87
C MET A 1 -17.18 -6.34 15.67
N ALA A 2 -16.96 -7.45 15.01
CA ALA A 2 -16.05 -7.46 13.86
C ALA A 2 -16.67 -6.73 12.68
N THR A 3 -15.90 -5.83 12.05
CA THR A 3 -16.37 -5.04 10.91
C THR A 3 -15.83 -5.63 9.62
N SER A 4 -16.69 -5.76 8.62
CA SER A 4 -16.25 -6.09 7.27
C SER A 4 -15.55 -4.88 6.66
N ILE A 5 -14.68 -5.12 5.67
CA ILE A 5 -14.02 -4.02 4.97
C ILE A 5 -14.96 -3.39 3.96
N SER A 6 -14.69 -2.12 3.65
CA SER A 6 -15.43 -1.38 2.64
C SER A 6 -14.44 -0.53 1.83
N PRO A 7 -13.63 -1.17 0.95
CA PRO A 7 -12.62 -0.44 0.19
C PRO A 7 -13.23 0.60 -0.73
N LEU A 8 -12.45 1.64 -1.00
CA LEU A 8 -12.80 2.63 -2.02
C LEU A 8 -12.94 1.95 -3.38
N LYS A 9 -13.67 2.59 -4.26
CA LYS A 9 -13.93 2.11 -5.61
C LYS A 9 -13.30 3.04 -6.65
N PRO A 10 -13.04 2.53 -7.86
CA PRO A 10 -12.60 3.41 -8.95
C PRO A 10 -13.60 4.57 -9.14
N GLY A 11 -13.06 5.76 -9.29
CA GLY A 11 -13.84 7.00 -9.42
C GLY A 11 -14.00 7.75 -8.10
N ASP A 12 -13.78 7.11 -6.96
CA ASP A 12 -13.86 7.78 -5.67
C ASP A 12 -12.71 8.78 -5.52
N THR A 13 -12.96 9.88 -4.80
CA THR A 13 -11.89 10.78 -4.39
C THR A 13 -11.06 10.06 -3.32
N ALA A 14 -9.75 9.98 -3.53
CA ALA A 14 -8.87 9.37 -2.53
C ALA A 14 -8.85 10.24 -1.27
N PRO A 15 -9.08 9.66 -0.08
CA PRO A 15 -9.01 10.42 1.16
C PRO A 15 -7.62 10.98 1.40
N ALA A 16 -7.54 12.22 1.86
CA ALA A 16 -6.30 12.80 2.32
C ALA A 16 -5.75 12.00 3.50
N PHE A 17 -4.45 11.81 3.52
CA PHE A 17 -3.81 11.14 4.66
C PHE A 17 -2.64 11.97 5.15
N SER A 18 -2.24 11.73 6.39
CA SER A 18 -1.07 12.32 7.01
C SER A 18 -0.49 11.25 7.95
N ALA A 19 0.66 10.71 7.61
CA ALA A 19 1.28 9.65 8.39
C ALA A 19 2.81 9.71 8.22
N PRO A 20 3.56 9.28 9.26
CA PRO A 20 5.02 9.29 9.16
C PRO A 20 5.52 8.15 8.29
N ASP A 21 6.63 8.40 7.59
CA ASP A 21 7.36 7.36 6.89
C ASP A 21 8.42 6.73 7.83
N GLN A 22 9.28 5.88 7.28
CA GLN A 22 10.33 5.21 8.06
C GLN A 22 11.34 6.15 8.71
N HIS A 23 11.43 7.38 8.23
CA HIS A 23 12.31 8.41 8.78
C HIS A 23 11.61 9.34 9.77
N GLY A 24 10.31 9.14 10.00
CA GLY A 24 9.50 10.01 10.84
C GLY A 24 9.01 11.26 10.13
N ASN A 25 9.27 11.41 8.83
CA ASN A 25 8.76 12.55 8.07
C ASN A 25 7.28 12.35 7.75
N ILE A 26 6.49 13.37 8.03
CA ILE A 26 5.06 13.30 7.73
C ILE A 26 4.84 13.38 6.24
N ARG A 27 4.14 12.38 5.70
CA ARG A 27 3.82 12.28 4.29
C ARG A 27 2.32 12.50 4.10
N THR A 28 1.96 13.16 3.02
CA THR A 28 0.55 13.49 2.74
C THR A 28 0.21 13.12 1.30
N LEU A 29 -1.07 12.89 1.04
CA LEU A 29 -1.55 12.63 -0.32
C LEU A 29 -1.25 13.81 -1.24
N GLN A 30 -1.35 15.04 -0.73
CA GLN A 30 -1.18 16.25 -1.51
C GLN A 30 0.20 16.36 -2.16
N GLU A 31 1.24 15.83 -1.53
CA GLU A 31 2.60 15.88 -2.10
C GLU A 31 2.74 15.10 -3.40
N PHE A 32 1.80 14.17 -3.67
CA PHE A 32 1.82 13.35 -4.89
C PHE A 32 0.91 13.91 -5.99
N GLN A 33 0.27 15.04 -5.76
CA GLN A 33 -0.58 15.68 -6.76
C GLN A 33 0.19 15.92 -8.06
N GLY A 34 -0.43 15.60 -9.19
CA GLY A 34 0.22 15.68 -10.50
C GLY A 34 0.98 14.43 -10.89
N LYS A 35 1.01 13.41 -10.04
CA LYS A 35 1.66 12.13 -10.31
C LYS A 35 0.72 10.98 -9.98
N LYS A 36 0.94 9.83 -10.61
CA LYS A 36 0.16 8.62 -10.28
C LYS A 36 0.81 7.94 -9.09
N LEU A 37 0.01 7.67 -8.07
CA LEU A 37 0.48 7.04 -6.83
C LEU A 37 -0.03 5.60 -6.75
N VAL A 38 0.91 4.68 -6.56
CA VAL A 38 0.59 3.28 -6.22
C VAL A 38 0.67 3.19 -4.69
N LEU A 39 -0.48 3.23 -4.04
CA LEU A 39 -0.59 3.15 -2.59
C LEU A 39 -1.01 1.73 -2.23
N TYR A 40 -0.06 0.92 -1.75
CA TYR A 40 -0.37 -0.47 -1.47
C TYR A 40 -0.34 -0.76 0.03
N PHE A 41 -1.40 -1.41 0.50
CA PHE A 41 -1.56 -1.81 1.90
C PHE A 41 -1.17 -3.26 2.06
N TYR A 42 -0.32 -3.55 3.05
CA TYR A 42 0.14 -4.90 3.34
C TYR A 42 0.18 -5.13 4.86
N PRO A 43 0.00 -6.38 5.31
CA PRO A 43 -0.21 -6.63 6.75
C PRO A 43 1.02 -6.51 7.64
N LYS A 44 2.21 -6.91 7.16
CA LYS A 44 3.36 -6.96 8.08
C LYS A 44 4.68 -7.05 7.35
N ASP A 45 5.64 -6.24 7.77
CA ASP A 45 7.01 -6.26 7.23
C ASP A 45 7.65 -7.65 7.41
N ASN A 46 8.47 -8.02 6.45
CA ASN A 46 9.33 -9.20 6.50
C ASN A 46 8.58 -10.54 6.66
N THR A 47 7.35 -10.59 6.19
CA THR A 47 6.60 -11.84 6.02
C THR A 47 6.73 -12.29 4.56
N PRO A 48 6.55 -13.60 4.25
CA PRO A 48 6.83 -14.10 2.89
C PRO A 48 6.08 -13.38 1.78
N GLY A 49 4.77 -13.21 1.91
CA GLY A 49 3.97 -12.53 0.90
C GLY A 49 4.30 -11.05 0.75
N CYS A 50 4.47 -10.37 1.86
CA CYS A 50 4.81 -8.94 1.86
C CYS A 50 6.21 -8.70 1.31
N THR A 51 7.15 -9.59 1.60
CA THR A 51 8.51 -9.54 1.06
C THR A 51 8.49 -9.74 -0.46
N SER A 52 7.76 -10.74 -0.95
CA SER A 52 7.63 -10.99 -2.39
C SER A 52 7.06 -9.78 -3.12
N GLN A 53 6.02 -9.17 -2.57
CA GLN A 53 5.38 -8.00 -3.15
C GLN A 53 6.34 -6.80 -3.18
N ALA A 54 7.00 -6.51 -2.07
CA ALA A 54 7.93 -5.39 -1.97
C ALA A 54 9.11 -5.56 -2.92
N CYS A 55 9.70 -6.75 -2.98
CA CYS A 55 10.84 -7.04 -3.87
C CYS A 55 10.43 -6.96 -5.34
N ASN A 56 9.25 -7.45 -5.70
CA ASN A 56 8.77 -7.35 -7.07
C ASN A 56 8.59 -5.89 -7.49
N LEU A 57 7.98 -5.07 -6.63
CA LEU A 57 7.83 -3.64 -6.91
C LEU A 57 9.18 -2.94 -7.00
N ASN A 58 10.09 -3.27 -6.10
CA ASN A 58 11.43 -2.67 -6.05
C ASN A 58 12.25 -3.02 -7.30
N ASP A 59 12.20 -4.28 -7.72
CA ASP A 59 12.91 -4.74 -8.92
C ASP A 59 12.40 -4.06 -10.19
N ASN A 60 11.15 -3.62 -10.20
CA ASN A 60 10.52 -2.97 -11.34
C ASN A 60 10.31 -1.46 -11.12
N LEU A 61 10.96 -0.89 -10.12
CA LEU A 61 10.71 0.50 -9.73
C LEU A 61 11.03 1.50 -10.85
N ASP A 62 12.11 1.25 -11.60
CA ASP A 62 12.48 2.12 -12.72
C ASP A 62 11.42 2.08 -13.84
N ALA A 63 10.88 0.90 -14.13
CA ALA A 63 9.82 0.77 -15.14
C ALA A 63 8.55 1.47 -14.66
N LEU A 64 8.22 1.35 -13.39
CA LEU A 64 7.06 2.05 -12.81
C LEU A 64 7.26 3.56 -12.86
N ALA A 65 8.45 4.06 -12.52
CA ALA A 65 8.75 5.48 -12.58
C ALA A 65 8.65 6.04 -14.00
N ARG A 66 9.17 5.29 -14.99
CA ARG A 66 9.06 5.69 -16.40
C ARG A 66 7.62 5.74 -16.88
N ALA A 67 6.75 4.91 -16.31
CA ALA A 67 5.32 4.93 -16.62
C ALA A 67 4.55 5.99 -15.84
N GLY A 68 5.23 6.77 -14.99
CA GLY A 68 4.63 7.87 -14.25
C GLY A 68 4.13 7.51 -12.85
N TYR A 69 4.48 6.33 -12.35
CA TYR A 69 4.02 5.88 -11.03
C TYR A 69 5.04 6.10 -9.94
N ILE A 70 4.57 6.51 -8.77
CA ILE A 70 5.34 6.53 -7.52
C ILE A 70 4.75 5.45 -6.61
N VAL A 71 5.59 4.68 -5.94
CA VAL A 71 5.17 3.60 -5.05
C VAL A 71 5.31 4.04 -3.60
N LEU A 72 4.27 3.80 -2.81
CA LEU A 72 4.25 4.06 -1.37
C LEU A 72 3.55 2.88 -0.69
N GLY A 73 4.25 2.20 0.22
CA GLY A 73 3.67 1.10 0.97
C GLY A 73 3.10 1.59 2.29
N VAL A 74 2.10 0.89 2.81
CA VAL A 74 1.44 1.22 4.08
C VAL A 74 1.22 -0.04 4.88
N SER A 75 1.71 -0.08 6.11
CA SER A 75 1.40 -1.15 7.05
C SER A 75 1.25 -0.58 8.46
N PRO A 76 0.73 -1.38 9.42
CA PRO A 76 0.64 -0.94 10.82
C PRO A 76 1.98 -0.98 11.55
N ASP A 77 3.06 -1.35 10.88
CA ASP A 77 4.37 -1.50 11.50
C ASP A 77 5.00 -0.15 11.89
N SER A 78 5.95 -0.19 12.82
CA SER A 78 6.68 0.98 13.29
C SER A 78 7.78 1.41 12.31
N ALA A 79 8.31 2.61 12.50
CA ALA A 79 9.46 3.10 11.73
C ALA A 79 10.66 2.17 11.87
N LYS A 80 10.91 1.65 13.07
CA LYS A 80 12.01 0.72 13.31
C LYS A 80 11.86 -0.55 12.48
N SER A 81 10.64 -1.11 12.43
CA SER A 81 10.35 -2.28 11.62
C SER A 81 10.56 -2.00 10.13
N HIS A 82 10.05 -0.86 9.65
CA HIS A 82 10.20 -0.44 8.26
C HIS A 82 11.68 -0.27 7.87
N HIS A 83 12.48 0.34 8.75
CA HIS A 83 13.92 0.49 8.50
C HIS A 83 14.61 -0.86 8.32
N LYS A 84 14.31 -1.83 9.17
CA LYS A 84 14.88 -3.17 9.06
C LYS A 84 14.49 -3.85 7.76
N PHE A 85 13.23 -3.70 7.38
CA PHE A 85 12.70 -4.29 6.16
C PHE A 85 13.35 -3.67 4.92
N ILE A 86 13.42 -2.34 4.89
CA ILE A 86 14.05 -1.58 3.80
C ILE A 86 15.52 -1.96 3.67
N ASP A 87 16.27 -2.00 4.77
CA ASP A 87 17.69 -2.33 4.77
C ASP A 87 17.92 -3.77 4.31
N LYS A 88 17.11 -4.71 4.79
CA LYS A 88 17.28 -6.12 4.47
C LYS A 88 17.11 -6.41 2.97
N PHE A 89 16.18 -5.72 2.31
CA PHE A 89 15.86 -5.98 0.91
C PHE A 89 16.25 -4.84 -0.02
N SER A 90 16.95 -3.83 0.48
CA SER A 90 17.41 -2.66 -0.30
C SER A 90 16.25 -1.98 -1.04
N LEU A 91 15.13 -1.78 -0.36
CA LEU A 91 13.96 -1.15 -0.94
C LEU A 91 14.24 0.34 -1.20
N LYS A 92 13.86 0.82 -2.37
CA LYS A 92 14.10 2.21 -2.80
C LYS A 92 12.84 3.06 -2.82
N PHE A 93 11.79 2.62 -2.17
CA PHE A 93 10.57 3.41 -1.99
C PHE A 93 10.22 3.49 -0.52
N ASP A 94 9.39 4.47 -0.17
CA ASP A 94 9.06 4.74 1.23
C ASP A 94 7.91 3.90 1.73
N LEU A 95 7.87 3.69 3.05
CA LEU A 95 6.83 2.95 3.73
C LEU A 95 6.20 3.83 4.82
N LEU A 96 4.88 3.94 4.83
CA LEU A 96 4.16 4.67 5.87
C LEU A 96 3.93 3.79 7.09
N CYS A 97 4.10 4.40 8.26
CA CYS A 97 3.83 3.78 9.55
C CYS A 97 2.40 4.13 9.97
N ASP A 98 1.44 3.27 9.68
CA ASP A 98 0.04 3.51 10.02
C ASP A 98 -0.34 2.76 11.29
N GLU A 99 0.40 3.05 12.38
CA GLU A 99 0.25 2.33 13.65
C GLU A 99 -1.14 2.47 14.25
N ASP A 100 -1.78 3.62 14.08
CA ASP A 100 -3.15 3.86 14.58
C ASP A 100 -4.24 3.44 13.58
N LYS A 101 -3.87 2.91 12.42
CA LYS A 101 -4.78 2.44 11.36
C LYS A 101 -5.66 3.53 10.78
N ALA A 102 -5.29 4.80 10.93
CA ALA A 102 -6.09 5.91 10.39
C ALA A 102 -6.17 5.86 8.86
N VAL A 103 -5.05 5.61 8.19
CA VAL A 103 -5.02 5.50 6.74
C VAL A 103 -5.74 4.24 6.28
N HIS A 104 -5.53 3.11 6.96
CA HIS A 104 -6.25 1.87 6.69
C HIS A 104 -7.77 2.07 6.74
N ASN A 105 -8.24 2.74 7.78
CA ASN A 105 -9.69 2.96 7.96
C ASN A 105 -10.23 3.93 6.91
N ALA A 106 -9.47 4.98 6.58
CA ALA A 106 -9.89 5.94 5.55
C ALA A 106 -10.06 5.27 4.19
N TYR A 107 -9.21 4.29 3.88
CA TYR A 107 -9.25 3.58 2.60
C TYR A 107 -10.08 2.29 2.66
N GLY A 108 -10.65 1.97 3.83
CA GLY A 108 -11.61 0.87 3.99
C GLY A 108 -11.01 -0.53 3.94
N VAL A 109 -9.74 -0.69 4.32
CA VAL A 109 -9.03 -1.98 4.19
C VAL A 109 -8.63 -2.61 5.53
N TRP A 110 -9.07 -2.03 6.64
CA TRP A 110 -8.88 -2.60 7.98
C TRP A 110 -10.17 -3.24 8.45
N GLY A 111 -10.16 -4.52 8.74
CA GLY A 111 -11.36 -5.20 9.21
C GLY A 111 -11.14 -6.67 9.47
N LEU A 112 -12.24 -7.38 9.64
CA LEU A 112 -12.23 -8.77 10.03
C LEU A 112 -11.51 -9.67 9.04
N LYS A 113 -10.59 -10.48 9.57
CA LYS A 113 -9.91 -11.56 8.84
C LYS A 113 -10.13 -12.86 9.58
N LYS A 114 -10.22 -13.96 8.84
CA LYS A 114 -10.33 -15.31 9.38
C LYS A 114 -9.13 -16.13 8.93
N PHE A 115 -8.46 -16.75 9.89
CA PHE A 115 -7.32 -17.59 9.56
C PHE A 115 -7.23 -18.72 10.59
N MET A 116 -7.28 -19.96 10.11
CA MET A 116 -7.14 -21.17 10.92
C MET A 116 -8.07 -21.20 12.14
N GLY A 117 -9.35 -20.86 11.93
CA GLY A 117 -10.37 -20.85 12.97
C GLY A 117 -10.33 -19.62 13.88
N ARG A 118 -9.42 -18.68 13.66
CA ARG A 118 -9.31 -17.44 14.43
C ARG A 118 -9.89 -16.28 13.65
N GLU A 119 -10.56 -15.39 14.36
CA GLU A 119 -11.04 -14.12 13.82
C GLU A 119 -10.27 -12.98 14.46
N TYR A 120 -9.81 -12.04 13.65
CA TYR A 120 -9.08 -10.86 14.14
C TYR A 120 -9.20 -9.73 13.13
N ASP A 121 -9.00 -8.51 13.59
CA ASP A 121 -8.95 -7.36 12.70
C ASP A 121 -7.53 -7.24 12.12
N GLY A 122 -7.45 -6.96 10.84
CA GLY A 122 -6.17 -6.84 10.18
C GLY A 122 -6.26 -6.14 8.84
N THR A 123 -5.11 -5.99 8.19
CA THR A 123 -4.99 -5.38 6.87
C THR A 123 -5.45 -6.37 5.80
N HIS A 124 -6.40 -5.95 4.99
CA HIS A 124 -6.73 -6.65 3.75
C HIS A 124 -5.84 -6.10 2.64
N ARG A 125 -4.95 -6.96 2.14
CA ARG A 125 -3.97 -6.58 1.12
C ARG A 125 -4.69 -6.00 -0.09
N THR A 126 -4.49 -4.69 -0.34
CA THR A 126 -5.19 -3.96 -1.39
C THR A 126 -4.27 -2.88 -1.93
N THR A 127 -4.28 -2.66 -3.23
CA THR A 127 -3.53 -1.58 -3.84
C THR A 127 -4.49 -0.62 -4.53
N PHE A 128 -4.30 0.66 -4.26
CA PHE A 128 -5.03 1.74 -4.91
C PHE A 128 -4.08 2.46 -5.86
N VAL A 129 -4.46 2.55 -7.12
CA VAL A 129 -3.76 3.41 -8.08
C VAL A 129 -4.51 4.73 -8.12
N ILE A 130 -3.87 5.79 -7.67
CA ILE A 130 -4.47 7.12 -7.57
C ILE A 130 -3.91 7.99 -8.69
N ASP A 131 -4.78 8.65 -9.43
CA ASP A 131 -4.37 9.45 -10.58
C ASP A 131 -3.83 10.81 -10.17
N GLU A 132 -3.42 11.61 -11.14
CA GLU A 132 -2.78 12.91 -10.92
C GLU A 132 -3.72 13.92 -10.25
N GLU A 133 -5.03 13.68 -10.30
CA GLU A 133 -6.05 14.55 -9.70
C GLU A 133 -6.50 14.08 -8.32
N GLY A 134 -5.92 13.00 -7.80
CA GLY A 134 -6.27 12.47 -6.48
C GLY A 134 -7.50 11.59 -6.47
N ARG A 135 -7.86 11.02 -7.61
CA ARG A 135 -8.97 10.06 -7.69
C ARG A 135 -8.46 8.65 -7.83
N VAL A 136 -9.20 7.70 -7.29
CA VAL A 136 -8.89 6.28 -7.43
C VAL A 136 -9.14 5.87 -8.88
N GLU A 137 -8.07 5.55 -9.59
CA GLU A 137 -8.15 5.09 -10.98
C GLU A 137 -8.46 3.60 -11.04
N ARG A 138 -7.80 2.81 -10.18
CA ARG A 138 -7.96 1.35 -10.12
C ARG A 138 -7.81 0.87 -8.69
N VAL A 139 -8.44 -0.27 -8.39
CA VAL A 139 -8.28 -0.99 -7.13
C VAL A 139 -7.87 -2.42 -7.45
N VAL A 140 -6.75 -2.86 -6.89
CA VAL A 140 -6.31 -4.26 -6.98
C VAL A 140 -6.61 -4.91 -5.63
N ALA A 141 -7.74 -5.61 -5.55
CA ALA A 141 -8.26 -6.13 -4.30
C ALA A 141 -7.49 -7.36 -3.78
N LYS A 142 -6.86 -8.11 -4.68
CA LYS A 142 -6.08 -9.30 -4.32
C LYS A 142 -4.80 -9.32 -5.15
N PRO A 143 -3.81 -8.48 -4.79
CA PRO A 143 -2.57 -8.40 -5.57
C PRO A 143 -1.85 -9.75 -5.63
N GLN A 144 -1.32 -10.05 -6.81
CA GLN A 144 -0.43 -11.18 -6.97
C GLN A 144 0.96 -10.75 -6.52
N VAL A 145 1.36 -11.16 -5.33
CA VAL A 145 2.56 -10.63 -4.67
C VAL A 145 3.85 -10.84 -5.47
N LYS A 146 3.92 -11.87 -6.30
CA LYS A 146 5.11 -12.16 -7.12
C LYS A 146 5.10 -11.46 -8.48
N ALA A 147 4.01 -10.79 -8.84
CA ALA A 147 3.82 -10.19 -10.15
C ALA A 147 3.09 -8.85 -10.06
N HIS A 148 3.20 -8.16 -8.92
CA HIS A 148 2.40 -6.97 -8.67
C HIS A 148 2.76 -5.78 -9.58
N ALA A 149 4.04 -5.63 -9.92
CA ALA A 149 4.46 -4.58 -10.84
C ALA A 149 3.82 -4.77 -12.22
N GLU A 150 3.75 -6.02 -12.70
CA GLU A 150 3.10 -6.33 -13.97
C GLU A 150 1.60 -6.02 -13.93
N GLU A 151 0.95 -6.30 -12.81
CA GLU A 151 -0.47 -5.96 -12.64
C GLU A 151 -0.73 -4.46 -12.76
N ILE A 152 0.21 -3.65 -12.28
CA ILE A 152 0.11 -2.18 -12.35
C ILE A 152 0.44 -1.68 -13.75
N LEU A 153 1.54 -2.17 -14.33
CA LEU A 153 2.04 -1.73 -15.65
C LEU A 153 1.16 -2.22 -16.80
N HIS A 154 0.59 -3.41 -16.66
CA HIS A 154 -0.19 -4.06 -17.72
C HIS A 154 -1.54 -4.51 -17.16
N PRO A 155 -2.44 -3.56 -16.87
CA PRO A 155 -3.74 -3.92 -16.32
C PRO A 155 -4.53 -4.75 -17.31
N GLU A 156 -5.20 -5.78 -16.80
CA GLU A 156 -6.10 -6.57 -17.61
C GLU A 156 -7.34 -5.76 -17.99
N PRO A 157 -7.87 -5.95 -19.21
CA PRO A 157 -9.07 -5.24 -19.64
C PRO A 157 -10.32 -5.62 -18.86
#